data_1b5366149f15b91240366d3e4b8a601d
#
_entry.id   1b5366149f15b91240366d3e4b8a601d
#
_cell.length_a   1.000
_cell.length_b   1.000
_cell.length_c   1.000
_cell.angle_alpha   90.00
_cell.angle_beta   90.00
_cell.angle_gamma   90.00
#
_symmetry.space_group_name_H-M   'P 1'
#
loop_
_entity.id
_entity.type
_entity.pdbx_description
1 polymer ?
#
loop_
_entity_poly.entity_id
_entity_poly.type
_entity_poly.pdbx_seq_one_letter_code
_entity_poly.pdbx_strand_id
1 'polypeptide(L)'
;MLKITNVKIKIHTKEEDYAKMIAQNLNVRAKTIQNVELIKRSIDARHHQPHYICAFAFDYSGDQNKLLKHAKNQVTLYQPSLYTLPMATKQKQVVVVGSGPAGLFCALSLAYQGLKPILIERGKCVKKIFKLFGKKEF
;
A
#
# COMPACT_ATOMS: atom_id res chain seq x y z
N MET A 1 12.74 -7.17 -10.36
CA MET A 1 12.88 -6.79 -8.93
C MET A 1 12.67 -8.01 -8.04
N LEU A 2 13.25 -7.98 -6.86
CA LEU A 2 13.00 -8.92 -5.77
C LEU A 2 12.16 -8.25 -4.68
N LYS A 3 11.46 -9.04 -3.88
CA LYS A 3 10.69 -8.56 -2.73
C LYS A 3 11.18 -9.27 -1.47
N ILE A 4 11.50 -8.48 -0.45
CA ILE A 4 11.76 -8.98 0.90
C ILE A 4 10.60 -8.61 1.82
N THR A 5 10.21 -9.52 2.71
CA THR A 5 9.15 -9.31 3.69
C THR A 5 9.67 -9.43 5.11
N ASN A 6 8.86 -8.96 6.08
CA ASN A 6 9.16 -9.05 7.52
C ASN A 6 10.46 -8.36 7.97
N VAL A 7 10.88 -7.31 7.29
CA VAL A 7 12.04 -6.51 7.68
C VAL A 7 11.64 -5.61 8.86
N LYS A 8 12.31 -5.79 10.01
CA LYS A 8 12.11 -4.95 11.20
C LYS A 8 12.90 -3.66 11.08
N ILE A 9 12.23 -2.52 11.28
CA ILE A 9 12.83 -1.19 11.15
C ILE A 9 12.44 -0.34 12.36
N LYS A 10 13.38 0.43 12.90
CA LYS A 10 13.09 1.42 13.94
C LYS A 10 12.22 2.55 13.39
N ILE A 11 11.33 3.12 14.22
CA ILE A 11 10.37 4.16 13.79
C ILE A 11 11.04 5.37 13.13
N HIS A 12 12.23 5.75 13.58
CA HIS A 12 12.96 6.92 13.09
C HIS A 12 13.98 6.60 11.98
N THR A 13 13.93 5.41 11.36
CA THR A 13 14.84 5.05 10.27
C THR A 13 14.52 5.86 9.02
N LYS A 14 15.53 6.48 8.43
CA LYS A 14 15.40 7.24 7.20
C LYS A 14 15.38 6.32 5.97
N GLU A 15 14.78 6.78 4.88
CA GLU A 15 14.67 6.00 3.64
C GLU A 15 16.03 5.69 3.01
N GLU A 16 17.00 6.59 3.13
CA GLU A 16 18.38 6.41 2.68
C GLU A 16 19.09 5.20 3.32
N ASP A 17 18.62 4.73 4.48
CA ASP A 17 19.20 3.59 5.17
C ASP A 17 18.53 2.25 4.81
N TYR A 18 17.44 2.24 4.04
CA TYR A 18 16.70 1.01 3.71
C TYR A 18 17.58 0.00 2.97
N ALA A 19 18.39 0.44 2.01
CA ALA A 19 19.30 -0.44 1.28
C ALA A 19 20.31 -1.14 2.20
N LYS A 20 20.87 -0.41 3.17
CA LYS A 20 21.79 -0.98 4.19
C LYS A 20 21.09 -2.02 5.06
N MET A 21 19.85 -1.72 5.50
CA MET A 21 19.08 -2.63 6.33
C MET A 21 18.68 -3.92 5.62
N ILE A 22 18.26 -3.81 4.35
CA ILE A 22 17.97 -4.98 3.51
C ILE A 22 19.24 -5.82 3.33
N ALA A 23 20.37 -5.18 3.03
CA ALA A 23 21.64 -5.85 2.86
C ALA A 23 22.09 -6.60 4.12
N GLN A 24 21.93 -6.01 5.31
CA GLN A 24 22.19 -6.66 6.59
C GLN A 24 21.30 -7.88 6.82
N ASN A 25 19.98 -7.77 6.54
CA ASN A 25 19.05 -8.88 6.67
C ASN A 25 19.39 -10.05 5.73
N LEU A 26 19.90 -9.75 4.55
CA LEU A 26 20.25 -10.74 3.52
C LEU A 26 21.71 -11.21 3.57
N ASN A 27 22.52 -10.62 4.47
CA ASN A 27 23.96 -10.86 4.56
C ASN A 27 24.69 -10.64 3.23
N VAL A 28 24.36 -9.53 2.54
CA VAL A 28 24.97 -9.10 1.27
C VAL A 28 25.59 -7.70 1.40
N ARG A 29 26.36 -7.28 0.40
CA ARG A 29 26.93 -5.93 0.38
C ARG A 29 25.86 -4.90 0.05
N ALA A 30 25.78 -3.79 0.80
CA ALA A 30 24.78 -2.75 0.58
C ALA A 30 24.78 -2.17 -0.87
N LYS A 31 25.95 -2.05 -1.49
CA LYS A 31 26.11 -1.59 -2.88
C LYS A 31 25.44 -2.48 -3.93
N THR A 32 25.07 -3.72 -3.57
CA THR A 32 24.37 -4.64 -4.49
C THR A 32 22.86 -4.47 -4.44
N ILE A 33 22.32 -3.68 -3.50
CA ILE A 33 20.91 -3.36 -3.36
C ILE A 33 20.65 -2.00 -3.99
N GLN A 34 19.75 -1.92 -4.95
CA GLN A 34 19.42 -0.71 -5.70
C GLN A 34 17.91 -0.59 -5.84
N ASN A 35 17.41 0.61 -6.20
CA ASN A 35 16.01 0.87 -6.51
C ASN A 35 15.06 0.33 -5.44
N VAL A 36 15.31 0.71 -4.17
CA VAL A 36 14.50 0.23 -3.05
C VAL A 36 13.18 0.95 -2.99
N GLU A 37 12.08 0.20 -3.05
CA GLU A 37 10.72 0.70 -2.92
C GLU A 37 10.05 0.10 -1.68
N LEU A 38 9.41 0.93 -0.86
CA LEU A 38 8.61 0.49 0.27
C LEU A 38 7.24 0.02 -0.21
N ILE A 39 6.97 -1.29 -0.17
CA ILE A 39 5.69 -1.88 -0.59
C ILE A 39 4.66 -1.83 0.54
N LYS A 40 5.09 -2.15 1.76
CA LYS A 40 4.20 -2.24 2.93
C LYS A 40 4.94 -1.81 4.18
N ARG A 41 4.24 -1.06 5.03
CA ARG A 41 4.69 -0.68 6.37
C ARG A 41 3.56 -0.91 7.37
N SER A 42 3.82 -1.69 8.40
CA SER A 42 2.90 -1.95 9.51
C SER A 42 3.61 -1.66 10.82
N ILE A 43 2.89 -1.19 11.82
CA ILE A 43 3.43 -0.97 13.17
C ILE A 43 3.25 -2.26 13.97
N ASP A 44 4.33 -2.72 14.61
CA ASP A 44 4.29 -3.74 15.65
C ASP A 44 4.57 -3.07 17.00
N ALA A 45 3.52 -2.94 17.82
CA ALA A 45 3.56 -2.31 19.13
C ALA A 45 3.33 -3.33 20.26
N ARG A 46 3.44 -4.63 20.01
CA ARG A 46 3.23 -5.70 21.02
C ARG A 46 4.31 -5.74 22.11
N HIS A 47 5.43 -5.08 21.88
CA HIS A 47 6.56 -4.98 22.82
C HIS A 47 6.76 -3.53 23.25
N HIS A 48 7.52 -3.31 24.35
CA HIS A 48 7.80 -1.98 24.91
C HIS A 48 8.43 -0.99 23.91
N GLN A 49 9.11 -1.48 22.88
CA GLN A 49 9.68 -0.64 21.82
C GLN A 49 8.94 -0.94 20.51
N PRO A 50 7.98 -0.09 20.13
CA PRO A 50 7.29 -0.25 18.86
C PRO A 50 8.27 -0.09 17.68
N HIS A 51 8.06 -0.87 16.63
CA HIS A 51 8.86 -0.85 15.42
C HIS A 51 7.99 -1.09 14.20
N TYR A 52 8.52 -0.79 13.01
CA TYR A 52 7.87 -1.13 11.77
C TYR A 52 8.26 -2.53 11.31
N ILE A 53 7.27 -3.25 10.78
CA ILE A 53 7.46 -4.44 9.96
C ILE A 53 7.19 -4.03 8.52
N CYS A 54 8.22 -4.09 7.70
CA CYS A 54 8.17 -3.60 6.32
C CYS A 54 8.35 -4.71 5.30
N ALA A 55 7.83 -4.45 4.10
CA ALA A 55 8.16 -5.20 2.89
C ALA A 55 8.70 -4.21 1.85
N PHE A 56 9.76 -4.61 1.16
CA PHE A 56 10.43 -3.81 0.15
C PHE A 56 10.53 -4.57 -1.17
N ALA A 57 10.41 -3.84 -2.28
CA ALA A 57 10.94 -4.26 -3.57
C ALA A 57 12.33 -3.65 -3.76
N PHE A 58 13.22 -4.36 -4.45
CA PHE A 58 14.57 -3.89 -4.73
C PHE A 58 15.17 -4.61 -5.92
N ASP A 59 16.17 -3.99 -6.53
CA ASP A 59 17.02 -4.63 -7.51
C ASP A 59 18.29 -5.15 -6.85
N TYR A 60 18.72 -6.34 -7.27
CA TYR A 60 19.91 -6.99 -6.76
C TYR A 60 20.87 -7.29 -7.89
N SER A 61 22.08 -6.73 -7.81
CA SER A 61 23.12 -6.87 -8.84
C SER A 61 23.99 -8.14 -8.70
N GLY A 62 23.74 -8.98 -7.69
CA GLY A 62 24.42 -10.25 -7.49
C GLY A 62 23.65 -11.44 -8.08
N ASP A 63 24.05 -12.65 -7.71
CA ASP A 63 23.40 -13.89 -8.13
C ASP A 63 22.03 -14.05 -7.46
N GLN A 64 20.97 -13.73 -8.21
CA GLN A 64 19.58 -13.78 -7.73
C GLN A 64 19.14 -15.21 -7.36
N ASN A 65 19.58 -16.21 -8.13
CA ASN A 65 19.22 -17.61 -7.88
C ASN A 65 19.80 -18.11 -6.57
N LYS A 66 21.04 -17.74 -6.29
CA LYS A 66 21.69 -18.04 -5.02
C LYS A 66 21.00 -17.35 -3.87
N LEU A 67 20.64 -16.08 -4.03
CA LEU A 67 19.93 -15.32 -3.00
C LEU A 67 18.56 -15.93 -2.68
N LEU A 68 17.75 -16.24 -3.67
CA LEU A 68 16.44 -16.88 -3.51
C LEU A 68 16.51 -18.22 -2.77
N LYS A 69 17.53 -19.04 -3.06
CA LYS A 69 17.75 -20.33 -2.38
C LYS A 69 18.15 -20.15 -0.89
N HIS A 70 18.96 -19.13 -0.58
CA HIS A 70 19.47 -18.92 0.79
C HIS A 70 18.49 -18.16 1.68
N ALA A 71 17.64 -17.32 1.13
CA ALA A 71 16.77 -16.41 1.88
C ALA A 71 15.51 -17.08 2.47
N LYS A 72 15.40 -18.42 2.47
CA LYS A 72 14.35 -19.22 3.15
C LYS A 72 12.96 -18.59 3.09
N ASN A 73 12.44 -18.32 1.91
CA ASN A 73 11.11 -17.71 1.67
C ASN A 73 10.93 -16.26 2.14
N GLN A 74 11.95 -15.59 2.66
CA GLN A 74 11.89 -14.16 2.96
C GLN A 74 11.98 -13.29 1.71
N VAL A 75 12.61 -13.83 0.65
CA VAL A 75 12.76 -13.15 -0.64
C VAL A 75 12.03 -13.92 -1.73
N THR A 76 11.28 -13.19 -2.54
CA THR A 76 10.54 -13.73 -3.69
C THR A 76 10.74 -12.83 -4.91
N LEU A 77 10.47 -13.35 -6.10
CA LEU A 77 10.33 -12.51 -7.29
C LEU A 77 9.17 -11.53 -7.10
N TYR A 78 9.38 -10.29 -7.52
CA TYR A 78 8.37 -9.24 -7.43
C TYR A 78 8.05 -8.67 -8.80
N GLN A 79 6.77 -8.74 -9.14
CA GLN A 79 6.18 -8.04 -10.26
C GLN A 79 5.07 -7.14 -9.67
N PRO A 80 5.15 -5.82 -9.85
CA PRO A 80 4.07 -4.95 -9.42
C PRO A 80 2.79 -5.35 -10.17
N SER A 81 1.73 -5.69 -9.43
CA SER A 81 0.43 -5.92 -10.04
C SER A 81 -0.23 -4.56 -10.27
N LEU A 82 -0.31 -4.14 -11.52
CA LEU A 82 -1.17 -3.04 -11.91
C LEU A 82 -2.60 -3.56 -11.96
N TYR A 83 -3.41 -3.12 -11.01
CA TYR A 83 -4.84 -3.38 -11.08
C TYR A 83 -5.46 -2.46 -12.13
N THR A 84 -5.86 -3.04 -13.25
CA THR A 84 -6.61 -2.34 -14.30
C THR A 84 -8.08 -2.62 -14.12
N LEU A 85 -8.88 -1.57 -13.97
CA LEU A 85 -10.33 -1.69 -13.96
C LEU A 85 -10.79 -2.06 -15.38
N PRO A 86 -11.56 -3.16 -15.56
CA PRO A 86 -12.12 -3.48 -16.86
C PRO A 86 -13.13 -2.41 -17.27
N MET A 87 -13.14 -2.00 -18.54
CA MET A 87 -14.15 -1.09 -19.06
C MET A 87 -15.51 -1.77 -19.12
N ALA A 88 -16.56 -1.04 -18.78
CA ALA A 88 -17.92 -1.55 -18.89
C ALA A 88 -18.29 -1.80 -20.35
N THR A 89 -18.69 -3.02 -20.66
CA THR A 89 -19.10 -3.44 -22.02
C THR A 89 -20.53 -3.06 -22.35
N LYS A 90 -21.35 -2.77 -21.35
CA LYS A 90 -22.76 -2.36 -21.49
C LYS A 90 -23.07 -1.18 -20.60
N GLN A 91 -23.79 -0.21 -21.14
CA GLN A 91 -24.34 0.90 -20.36
C GLN A 91 -25.47 0.36 -19.46
N LYS A 92 -25.21 0.25 -18.16
CA LYS A 92 -26.21 -0.09 -17.14
C LYS A 92 -26.26 1.01 -16.11
N GLN A 93 -27.45 1.34 -15.65
CA GLN A 93 -27.61 2.22 -14.51
C GLN A 93 -27.29 1.44 -13.23
N VAL A 94 -26.29 1.89 -12.50
CA VAL A 94 -25.86 1.29 -11.25
C VAL A 94 -26.18 2.24 -10.11
N VAL A 95 -26.80 1.72 -9.06
CA VAL A 95 -27.09 2.48 -7.83
C VAL A 95 -26.14 2.03 -6.73
N VAL A 96 -25.45 2.98 -6.11
CA VAL A 96 -24.60 2.78 -4.96
C VAL A 96 -25.29 3.38 -3.74
N VAL A 97 -25.56 2.55 -2.73
CA VAL A 97 -26.25 2.99 -1.51
C VAL A 97 -25.25 3.22 -0.39
N GLY A 98 -25.22 4.44 0.11
CA GLY A 98 -24.28 4.91 1.15
C GLY A 98 -23.07 5.65 0.56
N SER A 99 -22.78 6.85 1.09
CA SER A 99 -21.64 7.68 0.72
C SER A 99 -20.48 7.60 1.70
N GLY A 100 -20.36 6.48 2.42
CA GLY A 100 -19.16 6.19 3.21
C GLY A 100 -17.95 5.89 2.31
N PRO A 101 -16.75 5.67 2.87
CA PRO A 101 -15.54 5.45 2.07
C PRO A 101 -15.69 4.36 1.00
N ALA A 102 -16.31 3.23 1.34
CA ALA A 102 -16.54 2.15 0.39
C ALA A 102 -17.48 2.56 -0.77
N GLY A 103 -18.58 3.26 -0.47
CA GLY A 103 -19.54 3.71 -1.48
C GLY A 103 -18.94 4.76 -2.41
N LEU A 104 -18.16 5.70 -1.87
CA LEU A 104 -17.47 6.72 -2.66
C LEU A 104 -16.45 6.11 -3.62
N PHE A 105 -15.60 5.18 -3.14
CA PHE A 105 -14.63 4.50 -4.01
C PHE A 105 -15.31 3.57 -5.02
N CYS A 106 -16.42 2.92 -4.66
CA CYS A 106 -17.21 2.13 -5.59
C CYS A 106 -17.77 3.01 -6.72
N ALA A 107 -18.42 4.13 -6.38
CA ALA A 107 -18.95 5.07 -7.36
C ALA A 107 -17.83 5.65 -8.26
N LEU A 108 -16.69 6.00 -7.69
CA LEU A 108 -15.53 6.47 -8.44
C LEU A 108 -15.01 5.41 -9.41
N SER A 109 -14.86 4.16 -8.94
CA SER A 109 -14.41 3.04 -9.78
C SER A 109 -15.36 2.77 -10.94
N LEU A 110 -16.68 2.84 -10.71
CA LEU A 110 -17.68 2.69 -11.75
C LEU A 110 -17.62 3.84 -12.77
N ALA A 111 -17.39 5.06 -12.31
CA ALA A 111 -17.22 6.22 -13.19
C ALA A 111 -15.98 6.07 -14.09
N TYR A 112 -14.85 5.60 -13.55
CA TYR A 112 -13.65 5.29 -14.34
C TYR A 112 -13.87 4.19 -15.39
N GLN A 113 -14.84 3.30 -15.18
CA GLN A 113 -15.24 2.28 -16.15
C GLN A 113 -16.22 2.80 -17.20
N GLY A 114 -16.53 4.10 -17.21
CA GLY A 114 -17.44 4.74 -18.17
C GLY A 114 -18.92 4.65 -17.80
N LEU A 115 -19.26 4.17 -16.59
CA LEU A 115 -20.63 4.15 -16.09
C LEU A 115 -20.99 5.47 -15.41
N LYS A 116 -22.27 5.75 -15.27
CA LYS A 116 -22.80 6.93 -14.55
C LYS A 116 -23.55 6.43 -13.29
N PRO A 117 -22.85 6.09 -12.21
CA PRO A 117 -23.49 5.57 -11.01
C PRO A 117 -24.34 6.64 -10.32
N ILE A 118 -25.48 6.22 -9.78
CA ILE A 118 -26.29 7.03 -8.87
C ILE A 118 -25.87 6.70 -7.45
N LEU A 119 -25.36 7.70 -6.72
CA LEU A 119 -24.99 7.54 -5.31
C LEU A 119 -26.12 8.06 -4.43
N ILE A 120 -26.68 7.19 -3.59
CA ILE A 120 -27.76 7.51 -2.66
C ILE A 120 -27.21 7.52 -1.24
N GLU A 121 -27.49 8.60 -0.47
CA GLU A 121 -27.09 8.73 0.93
C GLU A 121 -28.32 9.09 1.78
N ARG A 122 -28.48 8.36 2.90
CA ARG A 122 -29.53 8.60 3.86
C ARG A 122 -29.22 9.77 4.81
N GLY A 123 -27.94 10.02 5.06
CA GLY A 123 -27.47 11.05 5.98
C GLY A 123 -27.76 12.47 5.49
N LYS A 124 -27.70 13.41 6.41
CA LYS A 124 -27.79 14.82 6.08
C LYS A 124 -26.57 15.29 5.30
N CYS A 125 -26.74 16.24 4.41
CA CYS A 125 -25.61 16.79 3.64
C CYS A 125 -24.54 17.37 4.60
N VAL A 126 -23.28 17.31 4.20
CA VAL A 126 -22.10 17.71 5.00
C VAL A 126 -22.26 19.10 5.60
N LYS A 127 -22.79 20.08 4.85
CA LYS A 127 -23.05 21.45 5.35
C LYS A 127 -24.01 21.48 6.57
N LYS A 128 -24.98 20.55 6.64
CA LYS A 128 -25.89 20.45 7.78
C LYS A 128 -25.20 19.76 8.97
N ILE A 129 -24.32 18.81 8.72
CA ILE A 129 -23.54 18.13 9.75
C ILE A 129 -22.60 19.12 10.44
N PHE A 130 -21.87 19.93 9.70
CA PHE A 130 -21.00 20.97 10.27
C PHE A 130 -21.76 22.02 11.11
N LYS A 131 -22.99 22.35 10.75
CA LYS A 131 -23.83 23.20 11.59
C LYS A 131 -24.24 22.59 12.92
N LEU A 132 -24.38 21.24 12.98
CA LEU A 132 -24.76 20.52 14.21
C LEU A 132 -23.60 20.40 15.21
N PHE A 133 -22.37 20.30 14.72
CA PHE A 133 -21.18 20.14 15.57
C PHE A 133 -20.54 21.49 15.99
N GLY A 134 -21.13 22.62 15.59
CA GLY A 134 -20.59 23.96 15.87
C GLY A 134 -19.29 24.21 15.12
N LYS A 135 -18.99 25.44 14.84
CA LYS A 135 -17.69 25.90 14.32
C LYS A 135 -16.61 25.62 15.37
N LYS A 136 -16.04 24.42 15.39
CA LYS A 136 -14.68 24.22 15.86
C LYS A 136 -13.80 24.30 14.61
N GLU A 137 -13.13 25.41 14.47
CA GLU A 137 -12.04 25.58 13.53
C GLU A 137 -10.99 24.53 13.84
N PHE A 138 -10.62 23.77 12.82
CA PHE A 138 -9.41 22.95 12.82
C PHE A 138 -8.29 23.78 12.21
#